data_704956a0eecad054c19fc8b2d1cf7d9c
#
_entry.id   704956a0eecad054c19fc8b2d1cf7d9c
#
_cell.length_a   1.000
_cell.length_b   1.000
_cell.length_c   1.000
_cell.angle_alpha   90.00
_cell.angle_beta   90.00
_cell.angle_gamma   90.00
#
_symmetry.space_group_name_H-M   'P 1'
#
loop_
_entity.id
_entity.type
_entity.pdbx_description
1 polymer ?
#
loop_
_entity_poly.entity_id
_entity_poly.type
_entity_poly.pdbx_seq_one_letter_code
_entity_poly.pdbx_strand_id
1 'polypeptide(L)'
;MKKILIANRGAAAARILRAVKALGLQSVAVYSEADADLPYVLQADESYCIGPAPARASYLNQDLLLEVMARCGADALHPGYGFLSENAQFARRVEAAGHCFIGPSSRWIDVLGNKASARELMQRHGLQAGGSTGILPRDDMVAVRQAADALGYPVLIKPAGGGGGIGMIPVHDPQSLSDCWKRASGMAEKAFANAALYLERFVPSPRHIEFQFLADRFGNVLSLFERDCSTQRRYQKVIEEAPAPAIDRQAVAGMAERLSAILGKIGYDVIGTVEMLYTPDSGFSFLEVNTRLQVEHAISEAVTGVDIVQAQIRLAAGEKLSSVIDRPPAVAGHAIEARLYAEDPVRFLPSPGVLKAFELPPPRPGLRIETGYARGNRVSSHYDPMVAKVIAHADDRAAAIRELTGALGAMRIEGIKTNIPMILQVLASERFQAGAMTVDGLQAVISTESVKELA
;
A
#
# COMPACT_ATOMS: atom_id res chain seq x y z
N MET A 1 -15.40 4.90 22.15
CA MET A 1 -15.71 4.60 20.74
C MET A 1 -16.74 3.48 20.72
N LYS A 2 -17.88 3.68 20.04
CA LYS A 2 -18.99 2.70 19.98
C LYS A 2 -19.44 2.42 18.56
N LYS A 3 -19.38 3.43 17.68
CA LYS A 3 -19.85 3.33 16.30
C LYS A 3 -18.81 3.91 15.33
N ILE A 4 -18.46 3.14 14.30
CA ILE A 4 -17.40 3.49 13.33
C ILE A 4 -17.98 3.60 11.93
N LEU A 5 -17.79 4.77 11.29
CA LEU A 5 -18.03 4.96 9.87
C LEU A 5 -16.83 4.45 9.08
N ILE A 6 -17.06 3.56 8.12
CA ILE A 6 -16.06 2.96 7.25
C ILE A 6 -16.04 3.76 5.95
N ALA A 7 -15.09 4.71 5.84
CA ALA A 7 -14.96 5.61 4.68
C ALA A 7 -14.12 4.96 3.57
N ASN A 8 -14.51 3.77 3.15
CA ASN A 8 -13.83 3.00 2.11
C ASN A 8 -14.80 2.04 1.43
N ARG A 9 -14.31 1.24 0.45
CA ARG A 9 -15.07 0.29 -0.34
C ARG A 9 -14.33 -1.04 -0.54
N GLY A 10 -15.01 -2.00 -1.17
CA GLY A 10 -14.39 -3.24 -1.64
C GLY A 10 -13.74 -4.04 -0.52
N ALA A 11 -12.57 -4.63 -0.79
CA ALA A 11 -11.85 -5.47 0.16
C ALA A 11 -11.44 -4.70 1.43
N ALA A 12 -11.10 -3.41 1.32
CA ALA A 12 -10.77 -2.57 2.47
C ALA A 12 -11.95 -2.42 3.43
N ALA A 13 -13.13 -2.04 2.91
CA ALA A 13 -14.34 -1.89 3.72
C ALA A 13 -14.76 -3.23 4.34
N ALA A 14 -14.72 -4.32 3.59
CA ALA A 14 -15.02 -5.66 4.10
C ALA A 14 -14.08 -6.09 5.23
N ARG A 15 -12.76 -5.78 5.11
CA ARG A 15 -11.76 -6.08 6.15
C ARG A 15 -12.01 -5.27 7.43
N ILE A 16 -12.25 -3.97 7.28
CA ILE A 16 -12.51 -3.08 8.42
C ILE A 16 -13.81 -3.48 9.11
N LEU A 17 -14.85 -3.78 8.35
CA LEU A 17 -16.15 -4.26 8.88
C LEU A 17 -15.97 -5.49 9.78
N ARG A 18 -15.16 -6.47 9.34
CA ARG A 18 -14.89 -7.65 10.18
C ARG A 18 -14.18 -7.29 11.49
N ALA A 19 -13.22 -6.35 11.46
CA ALA A 19 -12.53 -5.91 12.66
C ALA A 19 -13.47 -5.15 13.62
N VAL A 20 -14.31 -4.25 13.10
CA VAL A 20 -15.31 -3.51 13.89
C VAL A 20 -16.26 -4.48 14.60
N LYS A 21 -16.78 -5.47 13.88
CA LYS A 21 -17.67 -6.50 14.45
C LYS A 21 -16.96 -7.39 15.47
N ALA A 22 -15.73 -7.78 15.22
CA ALA A 22 -14.93 -8.58 16.16
C ALA A 22 -14.68 -7.85 17.48
N LEU A 23 -14.61 -6.51 17.45
CA LEU A 23 -14.51 -5.67 18.63
C LEU A 23 -15.86 -5.38 19.32
N GLY A 24 -16.97 -5.92 18.80
CA GLY A 24 -18.32 -5.67 19.34
C GLY A 24 -18.82 -4.23 19.12
N LEU A 25 -18.26 -3.52 18.13
CA LEU A 25 -18.63 -2.15 17.81
C LEU A 25 -19.65 -2.10 16.67
N GLN A 26 -20.43 -1.02 16.61
CA GLN A 26 -21.37 -0.78 15.52
C GLN A 26 -20.65 -0.28 14.27
N SER A 27 -21.06 -0.77 13.13
CA SER A 27 -20.49 -0.48 11.82
C SER A 27 -21.43 0.32 10.94
N VAL A 28 -20.91 1.38 10.33
CA VAL A 28 -21.62 2.17 9.32
C VAL A 28 -20.83 2.10 8.02
N ALA A 29 -21.39 1.51 6.98
CA ALA A 29 -20.79 1.49 5.65
C ALA A 29 -21.26 2.69 4.82
N VAL A 30 -20.36 3.27 4.03
CA VAL A 30 -20.75 4.17 2.95
C VAL A 30 -20.52 3.49 1.60
N TYR A 31 -21.34 3.85 0.62
CA TYR A 31 -21.24 3.28 -0.73
C TYR A 31 -21.71 4.27 -1.79
N SER A 32 -21.07 4.24 -2.96
CA SER A 32 -21.59 4.91 -4.14
C SER A 32 -22.66 4.05 -4.83
N GLU A 33 -23.44 4.64 -5.72
CA GLU A 33 -24.45 3.89 -6.50
C GLU A 33 -23.86 2.66 -7.22
N ALA A 34 -22.59 2.70 -7.63
CA ALA A 34 -21.91 1.56 -8.28
C ALA A 34 -21.56 0.41 -7.33
N ASP A 35 -21.59 0.63 -6.03
CA ASP A 35 -21.21 -0.34 -5.00
C ASP A 35 -22.42 -0.79 -4.14
N ALA A 36 -23.65 -0.41 -4.50
CA ALA A 36 -24.85 -0.59 -3.68
C ALA A 36 -25.16 -2.07 -3.35
N ASP A 37 -24.77 -2.99 -4.21
CA ASP A 37 -25.00 -4.44 -4.09
C ASP A 37 -23.76 -5.22 -3.57
N LEU A 38 -22.70 -4.51 -3.15
CA LEU A 38 -21.53 -5.18 -2.63
C LEU A 38 -21.78 -5.77 -1.23
N PRO A 39 -21.21 -6.95 -0.93
CA PRO A 39 -21.49 -7.67 0.33
C PRO A 39 -21.29 -6.85 1.61
N TYR A 40 -20.26 -5.99 1.68
CA TYR A 40 -19.98 -5.21 2.87
C TYR A 40 -21.09 -4.21 3.22
N VAL A 41 -21.81 -3.70 2.19
CA VAL A 41 -22.93 -2.77 2.35
C VAL A 41 -24.09 -3.45 3.07
N LEU A 42 -24.38 -4.71 2.67
CA LEU A 42 -25.46 -5.52 3.23
C LEU A 42 -25.13 -6.09 4.63
N GLN A 43 -23.84 -6.22 4.93
CA GLN A 43 -23.34 -6.79 6.19
C GLN A 43 -23.14 -5.76 7.29
N ALA A 44 -23.04 -4.47 6.97
CA ALA A 44 -22.93 -3.41 7.97
C ALA A 44 -24.24 -3.24 8.77
N ASP A 45 -24.13 -2.72 10.00
CA ASP A 45 -25.30 -2.46 10.84
C ASP A 45 -26.14 -1.31 10.26
N GLU A 46 -25.48 -0.31 9.67
CA GLU A 46 -26.09 0.77 8.91
C GLU A 46 -25.32 1.01 7.62
N SER A 47 -26.00 1.49 6.58
CA SER A 47 -25.35 1.83 5.31
C SER A 47 -25.96 3.08 4.68
N TYR A 48 -25.11 3.92 4.06
CA TYR A 48 -25.52 5.19 3.47
C TYR A 48 -24.96 5.33 2.05
N CYS A 49 -25.86 5.61 1.11
CA CYS A 49 -25.46 5.99 -0.25
C CYS A 49 -24.86 7.41 -0.22
N ILE A 50 -23.63 7.54 -0.73
CA ILE A 50 -22.90 8.81 -0.81
C ILE A 50 -22.80 9.35 -2.24
N GLY A 51 -23.74 9.01 -3.10
CA GLY A 51 -23.89 9.59 -4.44
C GLY A 51 -23.36 8.72 -5.58
N PRO A 52 -23.14 9.35 -6.75
CA PRO A 52 -22.82 8.63 -7.99
C PRO A 52 -21.43 7.98 -7.97
N ALA A 53 -21.18 7.10 -8.96
CA ALA A 53 -19.96 6.31 -9.06
C ALA A 53 -18.63 7.08 -9.03
N PRO A 54 -18.45 8.25 -9.70
CA PRO A 54 -17.18 8.95 -9.67
C PRO A 54 -16.71 9.26 -8.25
N ALA A 55 -15.47 8.87 -7.90
CA ALA A 55 -14.93 9.01 -6.55
C ALA A 55 -14.98 10.44 -6.00
N ARG A 56 -14.78 11.46 -6.86
CA ARG A 56 -14.86 12.88 -6.46
C ARG A 56 -16.26 13.30 -5.98
N ALA A 57 -17.29 12.64 -6.49
CA ALA A 57 -18.68 12.91 -6.12
C ALA A 57 -19.18 12.03 -4.96
N SER A 58 -18.39 11.06 -4.51
CA SER A 58 -18.72 10.08 -3.47
C SER A 58 -17.60 9.94 -2.42
N TYR A 59 -16.71 8.95 -2.54
CA TYR A 59 -15.68 8.61 -1.55
C TYR A 59 -14.63 9.71 -1.26
N LEU A 60 -14.45 10.68 -2.15
CA LEU A 60 -13.58 11.84 -1.96
C LEU A 60 -14.35 13.11 -1.53
N ASN A 61 -15.66 13.03 -1.38
CA ASN A 61 -16.47 14.15 -0.92
C ASN A 61 -16.45 14.24 0.61
N GLN A 62 -15.53 15.08 1.11
CA GLN A 62 -15.32 15.25 2.56
C GLN A 62 -16.56 15.77 3.29
N ASP A 63 -17.32 16.69 2.68
CA ASP A 63 -18.49 17.32 3.29
C ASP A 63 -19.58 16.27 3.52
N LEU A 64 -19.83 15.45 2.52
CA LEU A 64 -20.83 14.39 2.59
C LEU A 64 -20.47 13.31 3.61
N LEU A 65 -19.18 12.94 3.72
CA LEU A 65 -18.76 11.98 4.74
C LEU A 65 -18.95 12.51 6.16
N LEU A 66 -18.67 13.78 6.41
CA LEU A 66 -18.92 14.43 7.70
C LEU A 66 -20.42 14.57 7.99
N GLU A 67 -21.24 14.86 6.98
CA GLU A 67 -22.70 14.87 7.11
C GLU A 67 -23.24 13.50 7.49
N VAL A 68 -22.78 12.42 6.84
CA VAL A 68 -23.15 11.06 7.18
C VAL A 68 -22.74 10.70 8.61
N MET A 69 -21.52 11.09 9.04
CA MET A 69 -21.08 10.90 10.43
C MET A 69 -22.05 11.55 11.42
N ALA A 70 -22.43 12.80 11.18
CA ALA A 70 -23.36 13.51 12.05
C ALA A 70 -24.76 12.84 12.08
N ARG A 71 -25.26 12.39 10.92
CA ARG A 71 -26.56 11.73 10.80
C ARG A 71 -26.63 10.39 11.50
N CYS A 72 -25.59 9.56 11.37
CA CYS A 72 -25.58 8.23 11.97
C CYS A 72 -25.05 8.25 13.42
N GLY A 73 -24.51 9.36 13.90
CA GLY A 73 -23.94 9.47 15.24
C GLY A 73 -22.67 8.61 15.40
N ALA A 74 -21.85 8.48 14.37
CA ALA A 74 -20.59 7.75 14.46
C ALA A 74 -19.55 8.51 15.30
N ASP A 75 -18.92 7.82 16.25
CA ASP A 75 -17.88 8.38 17.11
C ASP A 75 -16.53 8.52 16.37
N ALA A 76 -16.34 7.68 15.37
CA ALA A 76 -15.07 7.56 14.68
C ALA A 76 -15.24 7.26 13.18
N LEU A 77 -14.19 7.56 12.41
CA LEU A 77 -14.11 7.25 10.99
C LEU A 77 -12.83 6.45 10.71
N HIS A 78 -12.99 5.29 10.05
CA HIS A 78 -11.88 4.50 9.55
C HIS A 78 -11.69 4.72 8.05
N PRO A 79 -10.59 5.35 7.61
CA PRO A 79 -10.37 5.68 6.20
C PRO A 79 -9.86 4.49 5.36
N GLY A 80 -9.36 3.43 5.99
CA GLY A 80 -8.72 2.31 5.33
C GLY A 80 -7.41 2.70 4.63
N TYR A 81 -7.30 2.37 3.35
CA TYR A 81 -6.20 2.79 2.46
C TYR A 81 -6.76 3.40 1.17
N GLY A 82 -5.97 4.24 0.49
CA GLY A 82 -6.42 5.03 -0.68
C GLY A 82 -7.40 6.15 -0.28
N PHE A 83 -8.11 6.72 -1.23
CA PHE A 83 -9.05 7.83 -1.07
C PHE A 83 -8.55 8.93 -0.12
N LEU A 84 -9.14 9.10 1.05
CA LEU A 84 -8.84 10.15 2.02
C LEU A 84 -7.94 9.69 3.17
N SER A 85 -7.39 8.47 3.11
CA SER A 85 -6.61 7.89 4.22
C SER A 85 -5.32 8.65 4.54
N GLU A 86 -4.74 9.35 3.58
CA GLU A 86 -3.55 10.19 3.73
C GLU A 86 -3.85 11.68 3.49
N ASN A 87 -5.11 12.08 3.65
CA ASN A 87 -5.51 13.48 3.52
C ASN A 87 -5.50 14.17 4.90
N ALA A 88 -4.43 14.91 5.19
CA ALA A 88 -4.27 15.61 6.47
C ALA A 88 -5.37 16.64 6.73
N GLN A 89 -5.88 17.32 5.68
CA GLN A 89 -6.97 18.27 5.84
C GLN A 89 -8.26 17.57 6.27
N PHE A 90 -8.58 16.43 5.67
CA PHE A 90 -9.75 15.65 6.06
C PHE A 90 -9.63 15.11 7.49
N ALA A 91 -8.47 14.57 7.86
CA ALA A 91 -8.22 14.12 9.23
C ALA A 91 -8.44 15.27 10.24
N ARG A 92 -7.88 16.47 9.98
CA ARG A 92 -8.13 17.67 10.80
C ARG A 92 -9.60 18.04 10.91
N ARG A 93 -10.36 17.91 9.82
CA ARG A 93 -11.81 18.20 9.83
C ARG A 93 -12.59 17.22 10.68
N VAL A 94 -12.26 15.93 10.62
CA VAL A 94 -12.85 14.88 11.46
C VAL A 94 -12.53 15.14 12.95
N GLU A 95 -11.25 15.43 13.26
CA GLU A 95 -10.79 15.77 14.62
C GLU A 95 -11.46 17.05 15.15
N ALA A 96 -11.55 18.10 14.35
CA ALA A 96 -12.20 19.37 14.71
C ALA A 96 -13.71 19.24 14.94
N ALA A 97 -14.37 18.27 14.30
CA ALA A 97 -15.77 17.93 14.53
C ALA A 97 -15.98 17.10 15.82
N GLY A 98 -14.92 16.81 16.58
CA GLY A 98 -14.97 16.04 17.83
C GLY A 98 -15.01 14.52 17.62
N HIS A 99 -14.71 14.04 16.43
CA HIS A 99 -14.68 12.62 16.10
C HIS A 99 -13.24 12.06 16.05
N CYS A 100 -13.09 10.76 16.23
CA CYS A 100 -11.81 10.08 16.10
C CYS A 100 -11.54 9.71 14.62
N PHE A 101 -10.44 10.20 14.06
CA PHE A 101 -9.88 9.66 12.82
C PHE A 101 -9.05 8.42 13.15
N ILE A 102 -9.43 7.24 12.66
CA ILE A 102 -8.74 5.98 12.94
C ILE A 102 -7.53 5.85 12.02
N GLY A 103 -6.45 6.47 12.45
CA GLY A 103 -5.17 6.56 11.75
C GLY A 103 -4.20 7.39 12.58
N PRO A 104 -3.01 7.70 12.06
CA PRO A 104 -2.14 8.68 12.69
C PRO A 104 -2.84 10.04 12.81
N SER A 105 -2.43 10.84 13.79
CA SER A 105 -2.93 12.21 13.92
C SER A 105 -2.68 13.01 12.63
N SER A 106 -3.55 13.96 12.36
CA SER A 106 -3.47 14.81 11.15
C SER A 106 -2.11 15.51 11.00
N ARG A 107 -1.42 15.77 12.13
CA ARG A 107 -0.06 16.29 12.15
C ARG A 107 0.93 15.34 11.44
N TRP A 108 0.86 14.03 11.75
CA TRP A 108 1.80 13.08 11.16
C TRP A 108 1.46 12.75 9.72
N ILE A 109 0.18 12.75 9.36
CA ILE A 109 -0.25 12.61 7.96
C ILE A 109 0.32 13.78 7.14
N ASP A 110 0.30 15.01 7.68
CA ASP A 110 0.82 16.20 7.00
C ASP A 110 2.35 16.16 6.83
N VAL A 111 3.07 15.88 7.93
CA VAL A 111 4.55 15.91 7.95
C VAL A 111 5.16 14.75 7.18
N LEU A 112 4.66 13.53 7.39
CA LEU A 112 5.25 12.32 6.81
C LEU A 112 4.63 11.93 5.46
N GLY A 113 3.41 12.38 5.17
CA GLY A 113 2.81 12.27 3.83
C GLY A 113 3.47 13.17 2.78
N ASN A 114 4.16 14.23 3.21
CA ASN A 114 4.99 15.03 2.33
C ASN A 114 6.40 14.43 2.21
N LYS A 115 6.76 13.97 1.02
CA LYS A 115 8.04 13.26 0.78
C LYS A 115 9.28 14.06 1.15
N ALA A 116 9.28 15.37 0.91
CA ALA A 116 10.41 16.23 1.24
C ALA A 116 10.55 16.40 2.77
N SER A 117 9.45 16.72 3.46
CA SER A 117 9.42 16.87 4.91
C SER A 117 9.75 15.55 5.63
N ALA A 118 9.20 14.43 5.15
CA ALA A 118 9.49 13.11 5.68
C ALA A 118 10.98 12.77 5.58
N ARG A 119 11.57 13.01 4.40
CA ARG A 119 12.99 12.78 4.16
C ARG A 119 13.87 13.64 5.06
N GLU A 120 13.60 14.94 5.14
CA GLU A 120 14.34 15.84 6.01
C GLU A 120 14.26 15.43 7.48
N LEU A 121 13.06 15.05 7.95
CA LEU A 121 12.86 14.57 9.31
C LEU A 121 13.69 13.30 9.57
N MET A 122 13.64 12.32 8.67
CA MET A 122 14.36 11.06 8.82
C MET A 122 15.88 11.26 8.74
N GLN A 123 16.36 12.15 7.88
CA GLN A 123 17.78 12.51 7.79
C GLN A 123 18.29 13.19 9.07
N ARG A 124 17.51 14.09 9.67
CA ARG A 124 17.84 14.71 10.98
C ARG A 124 18.00 13.67 12.09
N HIS A 125 17.33 12.53 11.98
CA HIS A 125 17.50 11.39 12.87
C HIS A 125 18.54 10.37 12.38
N GLY A 126 19.36 10.75 11.40
CA GLY A 126 20.49 9.97 10.92
C GLY A 126 20.11 8.82 9.96
N LEU A 127 18.87 8.72 9.49
CA LEU A 127 18.50 7.71 8.52
C LEU A 127 19.08 8.10 7.15
N GLN A 128 19.71 7.14 6.46
CA GLN A 128 20.15 7.39 5.09
C GLN A 128 18.92 7.48 4.18
N ALA A 129 18.70 8.63 3.59
CA ALA A 129 17.82 8.78 2.45
C ALA A 129 18.71 8.91 1.21
N GLY A 130 18.35 8.23 0.12
CA GLY A 130 19.06 8.39 -1.15
C GLY A 130 19.24 9.86 -1.48
N GLY A 131 20.37 10.22 -2.09
CA GLY A 131 20.64 11.61 -2.49
C GLY A 131 19.47 12.15 -3.30
N SER A 132 18.96 13.32 -2.94
CA SER A 132 17.89 14.01 -3.68
C SER A 132 18.11 15.50 -3.65
N THR A 133 17.53 16.17 -4.62
CA THR A 133 17.44 17.64 -4.63
C THR A 133 16.16 18.10 -3.95
N GLY A 134 16.05 19.38 -3.65
CA GLY A 134 14.75 20.04 -3.53
C GLY A 134 14.03 20.12 -4.89
N ILE A 135 12.84 20.72 -4.90
CA ILE A 135 12.14 21.05 -6.14
C ILE A 135 13.05 21.97 -6.97
N LEU A 136 13.27 21.59 -8.22
CA LEU A 136 14.11 22.36 -9.13
C LEU A 136 13.28 23.28 -10.04
N PRO A 137 13.82 24.41 -10.47
CA PRO A 137 13.15 25.30 -11.42
C PRO A 137 12.88 24.56 -12.74
N ARG A 138 11.64 24.69 -13.24
CA ARG A 138 11.19 23.98 -14.45
C ARG A 138 12.01 24.31 -15.69
N ASP A 139 12.29 25.59 -15.87
CA ASP A 139 12.87 26.15 -17.10
C ASP A 139 14.37 26.48 -16.98
N ASP A 140 15.00 26.20 -15.81
CA ASP A 140 16.42 26.40 -15.60
C ASP A 140 17.20 25.07 -15.74
N MET A 141 17.47 24.71 -16.98
CA MET A 141 18.23 23.50 -17.30
C MET A 141 19.68 23.53 -16.82
N VAL A 142 20.24 24.71 -16.50
CA VAL A 142 21.58 24.83 -15.93
C VAL A 142 21.55 24.34 -14.49
N ALA A 143 20.63 24.83 -13.69
CA ALA A 143 20.44 24.37 -12.31
C ALA A 143 20.12 22.87 -12.24
N VAL A 144 19.23 22.38 -13.14
CA VAL A 144 18.87 20.94 -13.20
C VAL A 144 20.10 20.08 -13.52
N ARG A 145 20.94 20.49 -14.46
CA ARG A 145 22.18 19.76 -14.82
C ARG A 145 23.18 19.75 -13.68
N GLN A 146 23.44 20.90 -13.07
CA GLN A 146 24.34 21.00 -11.90
C GLN A 146 23.88 20.11 -10.75
N ALA A 147 22.57 20.06 -10.48
CA ALA A 147 22.01 19.21 -9.46
C ALA A 147 22.16 17.71 -9.80
N ALA A 148 21.96 17.34 -11.08
CA ALA A 148 22.16 15.96 -11.54
C ALA A 148 23.62 15.52 -11.44
N ASP A 149 24.57 16.38 -11.83
CA ASP A 149 26.00 16.13 -11.75
C ASP A 149 26.44 15.98 -10.29
N ALA A 150 25.90 16.79 -9.38
CA ALA A 150 26.19 16.67 -7.94
C ALA A 150 25.65 15.37 -7.31
N LEU A 151 24.50 14.85 -7.79
CA LEU A 151 23.96 13.56 -7.35
C LEU A 151 24.74 12.39 -7.93
N GLY A 152 25.34 12.56 -9.11
CA GLY A 152 25.97 11.50 -9.90
C GLY A 152 24.95 10.62 -10.64
N TYR A 153 25.20 10.38 -11.92
CA TYR A 153 24.37 9.50 -12.75
C TYR A 153 24.56 8.02 -12.39
N PRO A 154 23.50 7.20 -12.55
CA PRO A 154 22.17 7.57 -13.03
C PRO A 154 21.33 8.31 -11.99
N VAL A 155 20.46 9.23 -12.46
CA VAL A 155 19.50 9.93 -11.62
C VAL A 155 18.06 9.60 -12.02
N LEU A 156 17.10 9.77 -11.10
CA LEU A 156 15.70 9.57 -11.32
C LEU A 156 14.97 10.92 -11.23
N ILE A 157 14.30 11.33 -12.30
CA ILE A 157 13.40 12.48 -12.29
C ILE A 157 12.10 12.05 -11.62
N LYS A 158 11.59 12.82 -10.66
CA LYS A 158 10.34 12.54 -9.94
C LYS A 158 9.46 13.77 -9.84
N PRO A 159 8.13 13.62 -10.04
CA PRO A 159 7.16 14.67 -9.71
C PRO A 159 7.11 14.94 -8.21
N ALA A 160 7.00 16.20 -7.83
CA ALA A 160 6.85 16.61 -6.43
C ALA A 160 5.45 16.31 -5.87
N GLY A 161 4.44 16.27 -6.76
CA GLY A 161 3.08 15.86 -6.44
C GLY A 161 2.75 14.49 -7.06
N GLY A 162 1.87 13.72 -6.39
CA GLY A 162 1.39 12.44 -6.90
C GLY A 162 2.20 11.22 -6.45
N GLY A 163 1.73 10.04 -6.87
CA GLY A 163 2.29 8.73 -6.52
C GLY A 163 2.12 7.71 -7.66
N GLY A 164 2.39 6.43 -7.38
CA GLY A 164 2.17 5.35 -8.35
C GLY A 164 3.13 5.35 -9.55
N GLY A 165 4.29 6.03 -9.44
CA GLY A 165 5.34 6.01 -10.48
C GLY A 165 5.06 6.83 -11.74
N ILE A 166 3.93 7.55 -11.82
CA ILE A 166 3.60 8.37 -12.99
C ILE A 166 4.58 9.54 -13.11
N GLY A 167 5.19 9.71 -14.27
CA GLY A 167 6.16 10.78 -14.54
C GLY A 167 7.56 10.53 -13.97
N MET A 168 7.81 9.37 -13.39
CA MET A 168 9.17 8.97 -12.99
C MET A 168 9.96 8.51 -14.21
N ILE A 169 11.12 9.13 -14.46
CA ILE A 169 11.97 8.82 -15.60
C ILE A 169 13.43 8.66 -15.15
N PRO A 170 14.03 7.47 -15.29
CA PRO A 170 15.46 7.29 -15.07
C PRO A 170 16.26 7.96 -16.19
N VAL A 171 17.37 8.57 -15.80
CA VAL A 171 18.33 9.26 -16.70
C VAL A 171 19.70 8.72 -16.43
N HIS A 172 20.26 8.02 -17.41
CA HIS A 172 21.54 7.32 -17.28
C HIS A 172 22.76 8.17 -17.64
N ASP A 173 22.56 9.23 -18.41
CA ASP A 173 23.62 10.09 -18.94
C ASP A 173 23.19 11.56 -19.02
N PRO A 174 24.14 12.52 -19.02
CA PRO A 174 23.85 13.95 -19.10
C PRO A 174 23.13 14.38 -20.39
N GLN A 175 23.31 13.64 -21.50
CA GLN A 175 22.80 14.01 -22.81
C GLN A 175 21.29 13.87 -22.87
N SER A 176 20.73 12.83 -22.26
CA SER A 176 19.30 12.54 -22.24
C SER A 176 18.51 13.36 -21.21
N LEU A 177 19.18 14.06 -20.27
CA LEU A 177 18.56 14.75 -19.14
C LEU A 177 17.49 15.77 -19.58
N SER A 178 17.81 16.64 -20.56
CA SER A 178 16.92 17.71 -20.98
C SER A 178 15.59 17.21 -21.56
N ASP A 179 15.67 16.19 -22.42
CA ASP A 179 14.47 15.61 -23.05
C ASP A 179 13.63 14.82 -22.04
N CYS A 180 14.30 14.07 -21.15
CA CYS A 180 13.63 13.37 -20.05
C CYS A 180 12.93 14.35 -19.09
N TRP A 181 13.58 15.49 -18.76
CA TRP A 181 13.00 16.53 -17.89
C TRP A 181 11.73 17.14 -18.46
N LYS A 182 11.76 17.57 -19.74
CA LYS A 182 10.58 18.11 -20.43
C LYS A 182 9.44 17.10 -20.48
N ARG A 183 9.74 15.84 -20.80
CA ARG A 183 8.77 14.75 -20.85
C ARG A 183 8.14 14.49 -19.48
N ALA A 184 8.96 14.38 -18.43
CA ALA A 184 8.48 14.19 -17.07
C ALA A 184 7.58 15.34 -16.59
N SER A 185 7.99 16.60 -16.87
CA SER A 185 7.20 17.79 -16.54
C SER A 185 5.82 17.78 -17.21
N GLY A 186 5.77 17.45 -18.52
CA GLY A 186 4.50 17.34 -19.24
C GLY A 186 3.59 16.21 -18.73
N MET A 187 4.17 15.09 -18.30
CA MET A 187 3.41 13.98 -17.70
C MET A 187 2.87 14.36 -16.32
N ALA A 188 3.68 15.01 -15.48
CA ALA A 188 3.30 15.45 -14.14
C ALA A 188 2.17 16.51 -14.20
N GLU A 189 2.27 17.47 -15.11
CA GLU A 189 1.25 18.50 -15.30
C GLU A 189 -0.11 17.90 -15.72
N LYS A 190 -0.10 16.94 -16.63
CA LYS A 190 -1.32 16.25 -17.09
C LYS A 190 -1.96 15.38 -16.00
N ALA A 191 -1.14 14.67 -15.23
CA ALA A 191 -1.64 13.70 -14.25
C ALA A 191 -2.03 14.34 -12.92
N PHE A 192 -1.31 15.39 -12.50
CA PHE A 192 -1.42 15.94 -11.14
C PHE A 192 -1.73 17.44 -11.11
N ALA A 193 -1.90 18.09 -12.27
CA ALA A 193 -1.99 19.56 -12.38
C ALA A 193 -0.82 20.30 -11.67
N ASN A 194 0.34 19.66 -11.59
CA ASN A 194 1.54 20.15 -10.93
C ASN A 194 2.78 19.67 -11.70
N ALA A 195 3.50 20.59 -12.32
CA ALA A 195 4.68 20.32 -13.12
C ALA A 195 6.01 20.33 -12.33
N ALA A 196 5.93 20.51 -10.99
CA ALA A 196 7.11 20.58 -10.13
C ALA A 196 7.83 19.23 -10.07
N LEU A 197 9.14 19.25 -10.33
CA LEU A 197 10.00 18.07 -10.38
C LEU A 197 11.21 18.23 -9.46
N TYR A 198 11.78 17.09 -9.07
CA TYR A 198 13.05 17.00 -8.36
C TYR A 198 13.84 15.79 -8.85
N LEU A 199 15.10 15.70 -8.48
CA LEU A 199 15.98 14.59 -8.82
C LEU A 199 16.29 13.75 -7.59
N GLU A 200 16.37 12.43 -7.79
CA GLU A 200 16.90 11.49 -6.82
C GLU A 200 18.03 10.66 -7.46
N ARG A 201 18.94 10.17 -6.64
CA ARG A 201 19.89 9.16 -7.08
C ARG A 201 19.12 7.91 -7.49
N PHE A 202 19.32 7.45 -8.71
CA PHE A 202 18.71 6.21 -9.17
C PHE A 202 19.44 5.01 -8.56
N VAL A 203 18.69 4.12 -7.95
CA VAL A 203 19.19 2.85 -7.42
C VAL A 203 18.82 1.77 -8.42
N PRO A 204 19.78 1.12 -9.09
CA PRO A 204 19.48 0.08 -10.07
C PRO A 204 19.01 -1.19 -9.37
N SER A 205 17.93 -1.78 -9.90
CA SER A 205 17.38 -3.07 -9.45
C SER A 205 17.27 -3.24 -7.93
N PRO A 206 16.70 -2.25 -7.19
CA PRO A 206 16.59 -2.36 -5.75
C PRO A 206 15.48 -3.35 -5.38
N ARG A 207 15.53 -3.83 -4.14
CA ARG A 207 14.37 -4.44 -3.50
C ARG A 207 13.58 -3.36 -2.76
N HIS A 208 12.26 -3.53 -2.73
CA HIS A 208 11.35 -2.67 -1.98
C HIS A 208 11.00 -3.38 -0.67
N ILE A 209 11.62 -2.96 0.40
CA ILE A 209 11.42 -3.51 1.74
C ILE A 209 10.71 -2.48 2.59
N GLU A 210 9.69 -2.90 3.31
CA GLU A 210 8.92 -1.99 4.15
C GLU A 210 8.74 -2.56 5.56
N PHE A 211 8.75 -1.68 6.56
CA PHE A 211 8.65 -2.04 7.97
C PHE A 211 7.31 -1.57 8.53
N GLN A 212 6.53 -2.50 9.08
CA GLN A 212 5.25 -2.22 9.70
C GLN A 212 5.41 -1.81 11.17
N PHE A 213 4.76 -0.72 11.57
CA PHE A 213 4.76 -0.25 12.95
C PHE A 213 3.35 -0.01 13.49
N LEU A 214 3.20 -0.28 14.79
CA LEU A 214 2.12 0.21 15.62
C LEU A 214 2.71 1.11 16.72
N ALA A 215 2.02 2.18 17.08
CA ALA A 215 2.47 3.13 18.08
C ALA A 215 1.30 3.62 18.93
N ASP A 216 1.56 3.90 20.20
CA ASP A 216 0.59 4.57 21.06
C ASP A 216 0.93 6.05 21.26
N ARG A 217 0.01 6.80 21.86
CA ARG A 217 0.20 8.22 22.18
C ARG A 217 1.15 8.48 23.35
N PHE A 218 1.73 7.43 23.94
CA PHE A 218 2.63 7.48 25.09
C PHE A 218 4.09 7.31 24.69
N GLY A 219 4.38 7.22 23.39
CA GLY A 219 5.73 7.08 22.85
C GLY A 219 6.21 5.63 22.69
N ASN A 220 5.35 4.65 22.94
CA ASN A 220 5.71 3.25 22.68
C ASN A 220 5.49 2.91 21.22
N VAL A 221 6.46 2.24 20.62
CA VAL A 221 6.43 1.80 19.21
C VAL A 221 6.79 0.32 19.16
N LEU A 222 6.02 -0.43 18.38
CA LEU A 222 6.22 -1.84 18.11
C LEU A 222 6.40 -2.07 16.61
N SER A 223 7.50 -2.70 16.23
CA SER A 223 7.68 -3.22 14.88
C SER A 223 6.95 -4.56 14.71
N LEU A 224 6.19 -4.70 13.64
CA LEU A 224 5.60 -5.96 13.18
C LEU A 224 6.39 -6.55 12.00
N PHE A 225 7.68 -6.38 12.05
CA PHE A 225 8.66 -6.84 11.07
C PHE A 225 8.51 -6.19 9.70
N GLU A 226 9.17 -6.79 8.72
CA GLU A 226 9.22 -6.28 7.37
C GLU A 226 8.42 -7.13 6.39
N ARG A 227 8.13 -6.52 5.24
CA ARG A 227 7.59 -7.15 4.04
C ARG A 227 8.50 -6.86 2.86
N ASP A 228 8.60 -7.81 1.96
CA ASP A 228 9.17 -7.60 0.62
C ASP A 228 8.05 -7.32 -0.37
N CYS A 229 8.08 -6.15 -0.96
CA CYS A 229 7.14 -5.67 -1.96
C CYS A 229 7.80 -5.45 -3.33
N SER A 230 8.89 -6.17 -3.61
CA SER A 230 9.68 -5.98 -4.83
C SER A 230 8.98 -6.46 -6.10
N THR A 231 8.04 -7.40 -5.99
CA THR A 231 7.28 -7.90 -7.16
C THR A 231 6.24 -6.89 -7.58
N GLN A 232 6.65 -5.97 -8.44
CA GLN A 232 5.87 -4.81 -8.88
C GLN A 232 5.76 -4.76 -10.40
N ARG A 233 4.66 -4.20 -10.88
CA ARG A 233 4.49 -3.82 -12.28
C ARG A 233 4.26 -2.30 -12.36
N ARG A 234 5.15 -1.59 -13.05
CA ARG A 234 5.08 -0.13 -13.17
C ARG A 234 4.91 0.56 -11.80
N TYR A 235 5.66 0.09 -10.80
CA TYR A 235 5.62 0.56 -9.40
C TYR A 235 4.32 0.23 -8.65
N GLN A 236 3.43 -0.60 -9.21
CA GLN A 236 2.31 -1.20 -8.49
C GLN A 236 2.70 -2.56 -7.95
N LYS A 237 2.56 -2.76 -6.65
CA LYS A 237 2.77 -4.04 -5.97
C LYS A 237 1.76 -5.07 -6.49
N VAL A 238 2.21 -6.29 -6.74
CA VAL A 238 1.39 -7.40 -7.27
C VAL A 238 1.48 -8.64 -6.39
N ILE A 239 2.70 -8.95 -5.90
CA ILE A 239 2.95 -10.02 -4.93
C ILE A 239 3.81 -9.43 -3.84
N GLU A 240 3.44 -9.68 -2.59
CA GLU A 240 4.18 -9.30 -1.40
C GLU A 240 4.43 -10.52 -0.52
N GLU A 241 5.53 -10.52 0.21
CA GLU A 241 5.87 -11.62 1.11
C GLU A 241 6.48 -11.15 2.44
N ALA A 242 6.27 -11.92 3.48
CA ALA A 242 6.83 -11.70 4.81
C ALA A 242 7.23 -13.05 5.45
N PRO A 243 8.41 -13.12 6.08
CA PRO A 243 9.49 -12.13 6.09
C PRO A 243 10.17 -11.99 4.73
N ALA A 244 10.93 -10.93 4.50
CA ALA A 244 11.67 -10.71 3.27
C ALA A 244 12.73 -11.82 3.07
N PRO A 245 12.69 -12.59 1.95
CA PRO A 245 13.66 -13.68 1.73
C PRO A 245 15.04 -13.14 1.38
N ALA A 246 16.07 -13.95 1.60
CA ALA A 246 17.45 -13.68 1.16
C ALA A 246 18.00 -12.28 1.57
N ILE A 247 17.60 -11.77 2.73
CA ILE A 247 18.20 -10.58 3.37
C ILE A 247 18.73 -11.01 4.74
N ASP A 248 19.89 -10.46 5.11
CA ASP A 248 20.47 -10.69 6.44
C ASP A 248 19.50 -10.27 7.55
N ARG A 249 19.14 -11.21 8.41
CA ARG A 249 18.18 -10.98 9.49
C ARG A 249 18.69 -10.00 10.54
N GLN A 250 20.00 -9.90 10.75
CA GLN A 250 20.59 -8.91 11.66
C GLN A 250 20.45 -7.49 11.10
N ALA A 251 20.68 -7.31 9.81
CA ALA A 251 20.48 -6.02 9.14
C ALA A 251 19.03 -5.57 9.21
N VAL A 252 18.08 -6.49 9.00
CA VAL A 252 16.64 -6.21 9.12
C VAL A 252 16.27 -5.82 10.57
N ALA A 253 16.69 -6.63 11.55
CA ALA A 253 16.40 -6.35 12.96
C ALA A 253 16.98 -5.00 13.42
N GLY A 254 18.24 -4.72 13.09
CA GLY A 254 18.88 -3.45 13.42
C GLY A 254 18.18 -2.24 12.77
N MET A 255 17.66 -2.40 11.54
CA MET A 255 16.87 -1.34 10.91
C MET A 255 15.52 -1.16 11.59
N ALA A 256 14.81 -2.22 11.93
CA ALA A 256 13.53 -2.17 12.64
C ALA A 256 13.66 -1.48 14.01
N GLU A 257 14.72 -1.80 14.78
CA GLU A 257 15.02 -1.16 16.06
C GLU A 257 15.31 0.34 15.89
N ARG A 258 16.13 0.69 14.89
CA ARG A 258 16.44 2.09 14.58
C ARG A 258 15.21 2.89 14.21
N LEU A 259 14.34 2.34 13.36
CA LEU A 259 13.09 2.98 12.97
C LEU A 259 12.14 3.11 14.16
N SER A 260 12.01 2.09 15.02
CA SER A 260 11.21 2.15 16.25
C SER A 260 11.69 3.27 17.17
N ALA A 261 13.00 3.40 17.37
CA ALA A 261 13.59 4.46 18.18
C ALA A 261 13.32 5.86 17.61
N ILE A 262 13.41 6.03 16.27
CA ILE A 262 13.09 7.30 15.61
C ILE A 262 11.62 7.65 15.79
N LEU A 263 10.71 6.72 15.48
CA LEU A 263 9.27 6.93 15.56
C LEU A 263 8.83 7.23 17.01
N GLY A 264 9.40 6.53 18.00
CA GLY A 264 9.15 6.83 19.42
C GLY A 264 9.65 8.22 19.83
N LYS A 265 10.86 8.60 19.41
CA LYS A 265 11.45 9.91 19.72
C LYS A 265 10.65 11.08 19.13
N ILE A 266 10.08 10.93 17.93
CA ILE A 266 9.24 11.98 17.33
C ILE A 266 7.81 11.96 17.88
N GLY A 267 7.41 10.91 18.61
CA GLY A 267 6.04 10.75 19.12
C GLY A 267 5.03 10.41 18.02
N TYR A 268 5.43 9.52 17.08
CA TYR A 268 4.52 8.98 16.08
C TYR A 268 3.41 8.16 16.72
N ASP A 269 2.21 8.13 16.12
CA ASP A 269 1.06 7.49 16.73
C ASP A 269 0.31 6.54 15.75
N VAL A 270 -0.40 5.61 16.34
CA VAL A 270 -1.34 4.63 15.80
C VAL A 270 -0.70 3.61 14.87
N ILE A 271 -0.54 3.91 13.58
CA ILE A 271 -0.09 2.94 12.57
C ILE A 271 0.76 3.64 11.50
N GLY A 272 1.77 2.96 11.02
CA GLY A 272 2.56 3.43 9.88
C GLY A 272 3.43 2.33 9.28
N THR A 273 3.87 2.58 8.07
CA THR A 273 4.82 1.73 7.37
C THR A 273 5.93 2.59 6.81
N VAL A 274 7.18 2.24 7.12
CA VAL A 274 8.35 2.90 6.55
C VAL A 274 8.85 2.08 5.37
N GLU A 275 8.77 2.65 4.19
CA GLU A 275 9.23 2.04 2.95
C GLU A 275 10.71 2.37 2.70
N MET A 276 11.48 1.38 2.28
CA MET A 276 12.91 1.49 2.03
C MET A 276 13.29 0.77 0.74
N LEU A 277 14.28 1.29 0.05
CA LEU A 277 14.99 0.56 -0.99
C LEU A 277 16.17 -0.17 -0.36
N TYR A 278 16.38 -1.41 -0.78
CA TYR A 278 17.50 -2.23 -0.31
C TYR A 278 18.32 -2.76 -1.48
N THR A 279 19.63 -2.66 -1.35
CA THR A 279 20.58 -3.41 -2.18
C THR A 279 21.63 -4.05 -1.28
N PRO A 280 22.21 -5.21 -1.66
CA PRO A 280 23.29 -5.82 -0.88
C PRO A 280 24.48 -4.89 -0.62
N ASP A 281 24.84 -4.05 -1.60
CA ASP A 281 26.00 -3.17 -1.54
C ASP A 281 25.78 -1.90 -0.70
N SER A 282 24.57 -1.33 -0.72
CA SER A 282 24.25 -0.04 -0.08
C SER A 282 23.41 -0.17 1.19
N GLY A 283 22.88 -1.38 1.46
CA GLY A 283 21.95 -1.59 2.56
C GLY A 283 20.60 -0.89 2.33
N PHE A 284 19.95 -0.47 3.43
CA PHE A 284 18.65 0.18 3.41
C PHE A 284 18.77 1.70 3.17
N SER A 285 17.95 2.21 2.26
CA SER A 285 17.81 3.64 1.97
C SER A 285 16.34 4.03 2.11
N PHE A 286 16.05 5.07 2.88
CA PHE A 286 14.69 5.57 3.14
C PHE A 286 14.02 6.04 1.85
N LEU A 287 12.78 5.60 1.65
CA LEU A 287 11.94 5.99 0.51
C LEU A 287 10.81 6.93 0.95
N GLU A 288 9.88 6.45 1.77
CA GLU A 288 8.74 7.22 2.26
C GLU A 288 8.12 6.57 3.51
N VAL A 289 7.17 7.27 4.13
CA VAL A 289 6.30 6.73 5.20
C VAL A 289 4.87 6.75 4.70
N ASN A 290 4.20 5.60 4.76
CA ASN A 290 2.77 5.53 4.57
C ASN A 290 2.07 5.65 5.92
N THR A 291 1.31 6.75 6.07
CA THR A 291 0.61 7.11 7.32
C THR A 291 -0.80 6.52 7.38
N ARG A 292 -0.93 5.24 7.04
CA ARG A 292 -2.21 4.53 6.91
C ARG A 292 -2.02 3.02 7.02
N LEU A 293 -3.14 2.31 7.02
CA LEU A 293 -3.14 0.86 6.79
C LEU A 293 -2.60 0.55 5.38
N GLN A 294 -1.75 -0.45 5.24
CA GLN A 294 -1.29 -0.95 3.94
C GLN A 294 -2.25 -1.98 3.35
N VAL A 295 -2.27 -2.10 2.01
CA VAL A 295 -3.05 -3.13 1.32
C VAL A 295 -2.58 -4.51 1.77
N GLU A 296 -1.28 -4.69 1.84
CA GLU A 296 -0.54 -5.92 2.16
C GLU A 296 -0.36 -6.20 3.65
N HIS A 297 -1.11 -5.50 4.53
CA HIS A 297 -1.03 -5.71 5.99
C HIS A 297 -1.28 -7.16 6.41
N ALA A 298 -2.07 -7.89 5.61
CA ALA A 298 -2.51 -9.24 5.95
C ALA A 298 -1.37 -10.26 6.04
N ILE A 299 -0.24 -10.09 5.31
CA ILE A 299 0.91 -10.98 5.45
C ILE A 299 1.65 -10.76 6.77
N SER A 300 1.75 -9.53 7.26
CA SER A 300 2.28 -9.28 8.61
C SER A 300 1.37 -9.86 9.70
N GLU A 301 0.04 -9.76 9.54
CA GLU A 301 -0.91 -10.43 10.43
C GLU A 301 -0.72 -11.95 10.43
N ALA A 302 -0.52 -12.55 9.25
CA ALA A 302 -0.36 -14.00 9.11
C ALA A 302 0.89 -14.53 9.83
N VAL A 303 2.02 -13.82 9.72
CA VAL A 303 3.29 -14.27 10.35
C VAL A 303 3.43 -13.86 11.81
N THR A 304 2.67 -12.88 12.30
CA THR A 304 2.79 -12.39 13.69
C THR A 304 1.62 -12.79 14.58
N GLY A 305 0.49 -13.18 14.01
CA GLY A 305 -0.76 -13.41 14.73
C GLY A 305 -1.44 -12.14 15.25
N VAL A 306 -0.92 -10.94 14.93
CA VAL A 306 -1.49 -9.66 15.36
C VAL A 306 -2.53 -9.18 14.36
N ASP A 307 -3.78 -8.95 14.78
CA ASP A 307 -4.79 -8.27 13.95
C ASP A 307 -4.50 -6.76 13.93
N ILE A 308 -3.88 -6.30 12.85
CA ILE A 308 -3.42 -4.91 12.70
C ILE A 308 -4.59 -3.93 12.67
N VAL A 309 -5.72 -4.31 12.07
CA VAL A 309 -6.89 -3.41 11.96
C VAL A 309 -7.57 -3.25 13.31
N GLN A 310 -7.73 -4.32 14.09
CA GLN A 310 -8.24 -4.22 15.46
C GLN A 310 -7.28 -3.41 16.34
N ALA A 311 -5.97 -3.65 16.23
CA ALA A 311 -4.97 -2.89 16.97
C ALA A 311 -5.02 -1.39 16.60
N GLN A 312 -5.13 -1.06 15.31
CA GLN A 312 -5.28 0.32 14.85
C GLN A 312 -6.50 1.01 15.47
N ILE A 313 -7.66 0.35 15.50
CA ILE A 313 -8.90 0.89 16.10
C ILE A 313 -8.69 1.17 17.59
N ARG A 314 -8.10 0.22 18.34
CA ARG A 314 -7.87 0.33 19.79
C ARG A 314 -6.84 1.41 20.12
N LEU A 315 -5.75 1.50 19.37
CA LEU A 315 -4.73 2.54 19.53
C LEU A 315 -5.29 3.94 19.23
N ALA A 316 -6.10 4.07 18.17
CA ALA A 316 -6.78 5.32 17.85
C ALA A 316 -7.78 5.73 18.93
N ALA A 317 -8.40 4.76 19.63
CA ALA A 317 -9.23 5.01 20.81
C ALA A 317 -8.44 5.45 22.04
N GLY A 318 -7.11 5.46 22.00
CA GLY A 318 -6.22 5.92 23.05
C GLY A 318 -5.75 4.84 24.02
N GLU A 319 -5.95 3.56 23.67
CA GLU A 319 -5.40 2.46 24.47
C GLU A 319 -3.87 2.42 24.39
N LYS A 320 -3.23 1.93 25.45
CA LYS A 320 -1.78 1.73 25.46
C LYS A 320 -1.41 0.51 24.62
N LEU A 321 -0.28 0.57 23.95
CA LEU A 321 0.22 -0.52 23.12
C LEU A 321 0.33 -1.85 23.88
N SER A 322 0.78 -1.81 25.15
CA SER A 322 0.85 -2.98 26.04
C SER A 322 -0.51 -3.59 26.41
N SER A 323 -1.60 -2.82 26.29
CA SER A 323 -2.97 -3.34 26.48
C SER A 323 -3.55 -3.92 25.19
N VAL A 324 -3.08 -3.43 24.05
CA VAL A 324 -3.52 -3.88 22.72
C VAL A 324 -2.81 -5.17 22.31
N ILE A 325 -1.52 -5.26 22.62
CA ILE A 325 -0.65 -6.40 22.31
C ILE A 325 0.04 -6.83 23.61
N ASP A 326 -0.43 -7.91 24.18
CA ASP A 326 -0.02 -8.44 25.49
C ASP A 326 1.33 -9.15 25.47
N ARG A 327 1.78 -9.60 24.29
CA ARG A 327 3.06 -10.29 24.10
C ARG A 327 3.80 -9.75 22.88
N PRO A 328 5.12 -9.59 22.97
CA PRO A 328 5.92 -9.24 21.79
C PRO A 328 5.67 -10.26 20.68
N PRO A 329 5.30 -9.83 19.48
CA PRO A 329 5.08 -10.74 18.36
C PRO A 329 6.41 -11.37 17.92
N ALA A 330 6.33 -12.61 17.44
CA ALA A 330 7.43 -13.29 16.80
C ALA A 330 6.99 -13.74 15.41
N VAL A 331 7.92 -13.79 14.47
CA VAL A 331 7.64 -14.29 13.13
C VAL A 331 7.51 -15.81 13.18
N ALA A 332 6.38 -16.33 12.71
CA ALA A 332 6.13 -17.75 12.54
C ALA A 332 5.83 -18.06 11.06
N GLY A 333 6.60 -18.96 10.46
CA GLY A 333 6.41 -19.37 9.07
C GLY A 333 6.72 -18.26 8.04
N HIS A 334 6.04 -18.35 6.90
CA HIS A 334 6.17 -17.43 5.77
C HIS A 334 4.81 -17.17 5.13
N ALA A 335 4.50 -15.94 4.82
CA ALA A 335 3.25 -15.55 4.16
C ALA A 335 3.52 -14.84 2.84
N ILE A 336 2.67 -15.12 1.84
CA ILE A 336 2.72 -14.49 0.52
C ILE A 336 1.31 -14.02 0.18
N GLU A 337 1.17 -12.75 -0.20
CA GLU A 337 -0.06 -12.16 -0.72
C GLU A 337 0.04 -11.97 -2.23
N ALA A 338 -1.02 -12.29 -2.95
CA ALA A 338 -1.18 -11.95 -4.35
C ALA A 338 -2.42 -11.05 -4.51
N ARG A 339 -2.25 -9.91 -5.21
CA ARG A 339 -3.35 -9.01 -5.55
C ARG A 339 -3.98 -9.43 -6.87
N LEU A 340 -5.26 -9.81 -6.82
CA LEU A 340 -6.02 -10.15 -8.02
C LEU A 340 -6.67 -8.89 -8.60
N TYR A 341 -6.25 -8.55 -9.81
CA TYR A 341 -6.79 -7.42 -10.56
C TYR A 341 -7.68 -7.88 -11.70
N ALA A 342 -8.79 -7.16 -11.94
CA ALA A 342 -9.64 -7.27 -13.12
C ALA A 342 -8.95 -6.61 -14.32
N GLU A 343 -8.01 -7.33 -14.94
CA GLU A 343 -7.21 -6.83 -16.07
C GLU A 343 -6.83 -7.95 -17.05
N ASP A 344 -6.54 -7.57 -18.27
CA ASP A 344 -5.99 -8.48 -19.28
C ASP A 344 -4.57 -8.91 -18.85
N PRO A 345 -4.28 -10.22 -18.73
CA PRO A 345 -3.01 -10.72 -18.20
C PRO A 345 -1.79 -10.44 -19.09
N VAL A 346 -2.01 -10.08 -20.37
CA VAL A 346 -0.95 -9.81 -21.34
C VAL A 346 -0.80 -8.31 -21.62
N ARG A 347 -1.91 -7.63 -21.88
CA ARG A 347 -1.92 -6.19 -22.21
C ARG A 347 -2.01 -5.29 -20.99
N PHE A 348 -2.41 -5.86 -19.86
CA PHE A 348 -2.59 -5.15 -18.58
C PHE A 348 -3.59 -3.99 -18.65
N LEU A 349 -4.58 -4.12 -19.53
CA LEU A 349 -5.68 -3.18 -19.65
C LEU A 349 -6.79 -3.59 -18.66
N PRO A 350 -7.46 -2.63 -17.98
CA PRO A 350 -8.59 -2.92 -17.12
C PRO A 350 -9.66 -3.74 -17.83
N SER A 351 -10.24 -4.70 -17.14
CA SER A 351 -11.31 -5.59 -17.64
C SER A 351 -12.54 -5.49 -16.73
N PRO A 352 -13.25 -4.35 -16.71
CA PRO A 352 -14.46 -4.20 -15.94
C PRO A 352 -15.55 -5.12 -16.46
N GLY A 353 -16.44 -5.62 -15.60
CA GLY A 353 -17.51 -6.53 -16.02
C GLY A 353 -18.29 -7.09 -14.85
N VAL A 354 -19.30 -7.92 -15.14
CA VAL A 354 -20.07 -8.65 -14.16
C VAL A 354 -19.39 -9.99 -13.86
N LEU A 355 -19.19 -10.30 -12.58
CA LEU A 355 -18.65 -11.58 -12.11
C LEU A 355 -19.70 -12.69 -12.33
N LYS A 356 -19.70 -13.32 -13.50
CA LYS A 356 -20.64 -14.39 -13.86
C LYS A 356 -20.36 -15.67 -13.06
N ALA A 357 -19.10 -15.98 -12.83
CA ALA A 357 -18.62 -16.92 -11.82
C ALA A 357 -17.58 -16.21 -10.93
N PHE A 358 -17.59 -16.48 -9.64
CA PHE A 358 -16.62 -16.02 -8.66
C PHE A 358 -16.51 -17.09 -7.57
N GLU A 359 -15.85 -18.18 -7.96
CA GLU A 359 -15.67 -19.37 -7.13
C GLU A 359 -14.26 -19.35 -6.55
N LEU A 360 -14.19 -19.15 -5.25
CA LEU A 360 -12.96 -19.05 -4.48
C LEU A 360 -12.75 -20.33 -3.69
N PRO A 361 -11.52 -20.79 -3.44
CA PRO A 361 -11.25 -21.89 -2.54
C PRO A 361 -11.89 -21.66 -1.17
N PRO A 362 -12.40 -22.71 -0.51
CA PRO A 362 -12.96 -22.58 0.83
C PRO A 362 -11.89 -22.13 1.82
N PRO A 363 -12.28 -21.33 2.85
CA PRO A 363 -11.37 -20.98 3.93
C PRO A 363 -10.79 -22.21 4.60
N ARG A 364 -9.46 -22.20 4.85
CA ARG A 364 -8.74 -23.23 5.58
C ARG A 364 -7.54 -22.65 6.31
N PRO A 365 -6.98 -23.34 7.30
CA PRO A 365 -5.74 -22.89 7.92
C PRO A 365 -4.66 -22.62 6.85
N GLY A 366 -3.98 -21.50 6.98
CA GLY A 366 -2.94 -21.08 6.02
C GLY A 366 -3.45 -20.44 4.72
N LEU A 367 -4.77 -20.37 4.46
CA LEU A 367 -5.32 -19.67 3.30
C LEU A 367 -6.38 -18.66 3.73
N ARG A 368 -6.13 -17.38 3.41
CA ARG A 368 -7.05 -16.26 3.62
C ARG A 368 -7.32 -15.55 2.32
N ILE A 369 -8.58 -15.27 2.02
CA ILE A 369 -8.98 -14.49 0.85
C ILE A 369 -9.77 -13.28 1.32
N GLU A 370 -9.32 -12.09 0.93
CA GLU A 370 -9.98 -10.84 1.22
C GLU A 370 -10.56 -10.26 -0.06
N THR A 371 -11.88 -10.14 -0.08
CA THR A 371 -12.63 -9.55 -1.20
C THR A 371 -13.79 -8.72 -0.69
N GLY A 372 -14.20 -7.73 -1.46
CA GLY A 372 -15.45 -7.00 -1.28
C GLY A 372 -16.51 -7.40 -2.28
N TYR A 373 -16.27 -8.44 -3.10
CA TYR A 373 -17.14 -8.86 -4.18
C TYR A 373 -17.72 -10.26 -3.95
N ALA A 374 -18.82 -10.53 -4.63
CA ALA A 374 -19.46 -11.84 -4.76
C ALA A 374 -19.89 -12.07 -6.21
N ARG A 375 -20.29 -13.31 -6.54
CA ARG A 375 -20.90 -13.65 -7.82
C ARG A 375 -22.10 -12.72 -8.09
N GLY A 376 -22.19 -12.19 -9.31
CA GLY A 376 -23.22 -11.25 -9.74
C GLY A 376 -22.83 -9.78 -9.62
N ASN A 377 -21.92 -9.42 -8.73
CA ASN A 377 -21.47 -8.03 -8.60
C ASN A 377 -20.73 -7.57 -9.87
N ARG A 378 -20.77 -6.27 -10.11
CA ARG A 378 -20.06 -5.62 -11.20
C ARG A 378 -18.74 -5.01 -10.73
N VAL A 379 -17.64 -5.38 -11.37
CA VAL A 379 -16.36 -4.67 -11.23
C VAL A 379 -16.44 -3.41 -12.09
N SER A 380 -16.40 -2.26 -11.43
CA SER A 380 -16.57 -0.95 -12.05
C SER A 380 -15.24 -0.44 -12.63
N SER A 381 -15.31 0.39 -13.67
CA SER A 381 -14.15 1.15 -14.22
C SER A 381 -13.85 2.45 -13.46
N HIS A 382 -14.64 2.79 -12.43
CA HIS A 382 -14.49 4.03 -11.66
C HIS A 382 -13.44 3.95 -10.57
N TYR A 383 -13.02 2.74 -10.16
CA TYR A 383 -12.15 2.48 -9.03
C TYR A 383 -11.01 1.56 -9.40
N ASP A 384 -10.12 1.33 -8.44
CA ASP A 384 -9.04 0.34 -8.57
C ASP A 384 -9.61 -1.03 -8.98
N PRO A 385 -8.99 -1.72 -9.95
CA PRO A 385 -9.49 -2.99 -10.48
C PRO A 385 -9.25 -4.20 -9.55
N MET A 386 -8.74 -4.03 -8.33
CA MET A 386 -8.49 -5.13 -7.40
C MET A 386 -9.81 -5.78 -6.95
N VAL A 387 -9.95 -7.07 -7.24
CA VAL A 387 -11.15 -7.85 -6.90
C VAL A 387 -10.96 -8.70 -5.64
N ALA A 388 -9.74 -9.12 -5.37
CA ALA A 388 -9.41 -9.88 -4.18
C ALA A 388 -7.91 -9.80 -3.86
N LYS A 389 -7.56 -10.17 -2.62
CA LYS A 389 -6.22 -10.50 -2.16
C LYS A 389 -6.21 -11.94 -1.70
N VAL A 390 -5.24 -12.72 -2.13
CA VAL A 390 -5.07 -14.12 -1.74
C VAL A 390 -3.81 -14.22 -0.92
N ILE A 391 -3.95 -14.63 0.33
CA ILE A 391 -2.86 -14.71 1.30
C ILE A 391 -2.66 -16.18 1.66
N ALA A 392 -1.49 -16.72 1.35
CA ALA A 392 -1.07 -18.05 1.76
C ALA A 392 -0.02 -17.92 2.86
N HIS A 393 -0.17 -18.70 3.94
CA HIS A 393 0.75 -18.79 5.07
C HIS A 393 1.08 -20.24 5.34
N ALA A 394 2.36 -20.56 5.49
CA ALA A 394 2.85 -21.92 5.78
C ALA A 394 4.11 -21.88 6.63
N ASP A 395 4.60 -23.04 7.06
CA ASP A 395 5.78 -23.16 7.91
C ASP A 395 7.06 -22.64 7.24
N ASP A 396 7.12 -22.70 5.91
CA ASP A 396 8.23 -22.20 5.12
C ASP A 396 7.77 -21.54 3.81
N ARG A 397 8.69 -20.82 3.17
CA ARG A 397 8.43 -20.08 1.93
C ARG A 397 7.99 -20.98 0.77
N ALA A 398 8.63 -22.15 0.61
CA ALA A 398 8.31 -23.06 -0.49
C ALA A 398 6.90 -23.64 -0.32
N ALA A 399 6.49 -23.94 0.90
CA ALA A 399 5.14 -24.36 1.23
C ALA A 399 4.11 -23.25 0.98
N ALA A 400 4.42 -22.00 1.35
CA ALA A 400 3.56 -20.85 1.08
C ALA A 400 3.38 -20.60 -0.43
N ILE A 401 4.45 -20.75 -1.24
CA ILE A 401 4.37 -20.66 -2.70
C ILE A 401 3.45 -21.76 -3.26
N ARG A 402 3.61 -23.02 -2.80
CA ARG A 402 2.75 -24.12 -3.25
C ARG A 402 1.28 -23.89 -2.89
N GLU A 403 1.03 -23.42 -1.67
CA GLU A 403 -0.32 -23.12 -1.19
C GLU A 403 -0.99 -22.01 -2.02
N LEU A 404 -0.26 -20.91 -2.27
CA LEU A 404 -0.76 -19.80 -3.09
C LEU A 404 -1.01 -20.25 -4.54
N THR A 405 -0.09 -21.00 -5.13
CA THR A 405 -0.22 -21.52 -6.51
C THR A 405 -1.44 -22.43 -6.62
N GLY A 406 -1.63 -23.36 -5.66
CA GLY A 406 -2.79 -24.23 -5.63
C GLY A 406 -4.10 -23.48 -5.44
N ALA A 407 -4.12 -22.49 -4.56
CA ALA A 407 -5.30 -21.63 -4.34
C ALA A 407 -5.69 -20.86 -5.59
N LEU A 408 -4.72 -20.23 -6.28
CA LEU A 408 -4.96 -19.48 -7.51
C LEU A 408 -5.44 -20.39 -8.67
N GLY A 409 -4.85 -21.57 -8.78
CA GLY A 409 -5.23 -22.56 -9.81
C GLY A 409 -6.64 -23.16 -9.61
N ALA A 410 -7.15 -23.16 -8.37
CA ALA A 410 -8.48 -23.63 -8.04
C ALA A 410 -9.59 -22.57 -8.22
N MET A 411 -9.23 -21.31 -8.49
CA MET A 411 -10.20 -20.23 -8.69
C MET A 411 -10.88 -20.30 -10.04
N ARG A 412 -12.19 -20.06 -10.05
CA ARG A 412 -12.96 -19.86 -11.29
C ARG A 412 -13.60 -18.47 -11.29
N ILE A 413 -13.08 -17.59 -12.12
CA ILE A 413 -13.57 -16.21 -12.25
C ILE A 413 -13.95 -15.99 -13.72
N GLU A 414 -15.23 -15.69 -13.97
CA GLU A 414 -15.76 -15.47 -15.31
C GLU A 414 -16.49 -14.13 -15.42
N GLY A 415 -16.48 -13.56 -16.62
CA GLY A 415 -17.11 -12.26 -16.93
C GLY A 415 -16.14 -11.08 -16.89
N ILE A 416 -14.94 -11.31 -16.35
CA ILE A 416 -13.79 -10.41 -16.42
C ILE A 416 -12.54 -11.21 -16.78
N LYS A 417 -11.48 -10.53 -17.23
CA LYS A 417 -10.13 -11.10 -17.26
C LYS A 417 -9.41 -10.79 -15.96
N THR A 418 -8.48 -11.64 -15.56
CA THR A 418 -7.68 -11.45 -14.34
C THR A 418 -6.19 -11.63 -14.61
N ASN A 419 -5.36 -11.08 -13.73
CA ASN A 419 -3.91 -11.25 -13.75
C ASN A 419 -3.41 -12.58 -13.16
N ILE A 420 -4.29 -13.54 -12.83
CA ILE A 420 -3.91 -14.85 -12.27
C ILE A 420 -2.85 -15.57 -13.15
N PRO A 421 -2.97 -15.64 -14.49
CA PRO A 421 -1.94 -16.31 -15.30
C PRO A 421 -0.55 -15.70 -15.12
N MET A 422 -0.45 -14.37 -15.09
CA MET A 422 0.81 -13.66 -14.87
C MET A 422 1.36 -13.94 -13.46
N ILE A 423 0.51 -13.96 -12.42
CA ILE A 423 0.95 -14.28 -11.06
C ILE A 423 1.52 -15.70 -10.98
N LEU A 424 0.83 -16.70 -11.56
CA LEU A 424 1.30 -18.10 -11.61
C LEU A 424 2.65 -18.22 -12.33
N GLN A 425 2.84 -17.50 -13.43
CA GLN A 425 4.10 -17.42 -14.16
C GLN A 425 5.23 -16.86 -13.27
N VAL A 426 4.97 -15.79 -12.53
CA VAL A 426 5.95 -15.20 -11.59
C VAL A 426 6.30 -16.17 -10.49
N LEU A 427 5.31 -16.80 -9.85
CA LEU A 427 5.52 -17.78 -8.78
C LEU A 427 6.37 -18.98 -9.25
N ALA A 428 6.24 -19.39 -10.51
CA ALA A 428 7.02 -20.47 -11.11
C ALA A 428 8.43 -20.06 -11.54
N SER A 429 8.74 -18.76 -11.65
CA SER A 429 10.01 -18.28 -12.15
C SER A 429 11.16 -18.58 -11.17
N GLU A 430 12.34 -18.92 -11.71
CA GLU A 430 13.56 -19.17 -10.91
C GLU A 430 13.88 -17.96 -10.02
N ARG A 431 13.70 -16.73 -10.53
CA ARG A 431 13.99 -15.51 -9.78
C ARG A 431 13.11 -15.36 -8.54
N PHE A 432 11.80 -15.66 -8.66
CA PHE A 432 10.90 -15.64 -7.50
C PHE A 432 11.22 -16.79 -6.55
N GLN A 433 11.41 -18.00 -7.06
CA GLN A 433 11.75 -19.17 -6.24
C GLN A 433 13.04 -18.95 -5.40
N ALA A 434 14.04 -18.30 -5.99
CA ALA A 434 15.29 -17.94 -5.31
C ALA A 434 15.17 -16.76 -4.31
N GLY A 435 14.00 -16.09 -4.20
CA GLY A 435 13.85 -14.90 -3.37
C GLY A 435 14.66 -13.68 -3.86
N ALA A 436 14.92 -13.62 -5.17
CA ALA A 436 15.78 -12.61 -5.80
C ALA A 436 14.99 -11.58 -6.65
N MET A 437 13.73 -11.35 -6.29
CA MET A 437 12.91 -10.33 -6.95
C MET A 437 13.41 -8.92 -6.62
N THR A 438 13.42 -8.07 -7.64
CA THR A 438 13.72 -6.64 -7.58
C THR A 438 12.57 -5.85 -8.18
N VAL A 439 12.54 -4.54 -8.00
CA VAL A 439 11.43 -3.67 -8.48
C VAL A 439 11.19 -3.78 -9.99
N ASP A 440 12.24 -4.07 -10.76
CA ASP A 440 12.20 -4.33 -12.20
C ASP A 440 12.11 -5.82 -12.57
N GLY A 441 12.16 -6.71 -11.57
CA GLY A 441 12.23 -8.17 -11.76
C GLY A 441 11.03 -8.77 -12.47
N LEU A 442 9.83 -8.27 -12.19
CA LEU A 442 8.59 -8.75 -12.85
C LEU A 442 8.65 -8.52 -14.36
N GLN A 443 9.10 -7.36 -14.80
CA GLN A 443 9.22 -7.06 -16.24
C GLN A 443 10.20 -8.00 -16.93
N ALA A 444 11.30 -8.34 -16.25
CA ALA A 444 12.28 -9.29 -16.77
C ALA A 444 11.68 -10.70 -16.93
N VAL A 445 10.90 -11.18 -15.95
CA VAL A 445 10.22 -12.49 -16.00
C VAL A 445 9.25 -12.55 -17.19
N ILE A 446 8.39 -11.55 -17.37
CA ILE A 446 7.38 -11.52 -18.44
C ILE A 446 8.05 -11.43 -19.81
N SER A 447 9.12 -10.61 -19.97
CA SER A 447 9.80 -10.42 -21.25
C SER A 447 10.56 -11.67 -21.70
N THR A 448 11.11 -12.45 -20.79
CA THR A 448 11.91 -13.64 -21.13
C THR A 448 11.05 -14.76 -21.70
N GLU A 449 9.80 -14.89 -21.30
CA GLU A 449 8.89 -15.94 -21.83
C GLU A 449 8.20 -15.53 -23.13
N SER A 450 7.92 -14.26 -23.33
CA SER A 450 7.45 -13.78 -24.63
C SER A 450 8.43 -14.08 -25.77
N VAL A 451 9.73 -14.20 -25.45
CA VAL A 451 10.77 -14.62 -26.41
C VAL A 451 10.79 -16.14 -26.61
N LYS A 452 10.43 -16.94 -25.60
CA LYS A 452 10.40 -18.42 -25.71
C LYS A 452 9.17 -18.93 -26.47
N GLU A 453 8.04 -18.21 -26.44
CA GLU A 453 6.84 -18.57 -27.23
C GLU A 453 6.96 -18.18 -28.71
N LEU A 454 7.93 -17.33 -29.08
CA LEU A 454 8.20 -16.87 -30.45
C LEU A 454 9.38 -17.60 -31.10
N ALA A 455 10.09 -18.48 -30.40
CA ALA A 455 11.20 -19.30 -30.87
C ALA A 455 10.80 -20.79 -30.96
#